data_4703c7aed38a2eb2499065401541d54d
#
_entry.id   4703c7aed38a2eb2499065401541d54d
#
_cell.length_a   1.000
_cell.length_b   1.000
_cell.length_c   1.000
_cell.angle_alpha   90.00
_cell.angle_beta   90.00
_cell.angle_gamma   90.00
#
_symmetry.space_group_name_H-M   'P 1'
#
loop_
_entity.id
_entity.type
_entity.pdbx_description
1 polymer ?
#
loop_
_entity_poly.entity_id
_entity_poly.type
_entity_poly.pdbx_seq_one_letter_code
_entity_poly.pdbx_strand_id
1 'polypeptide(L)'
;MQLKQIPRDALLKPLQAVSGIVERRHTLPILANVLLEHRDGKLHVTATDLEMQITAHADFPGTETQATTVAARKLQDLLRALPDDAQLTVDGTVNRMTLRAGRSRFNLQALPAADYPRIGVGQDQVQALTLPQREFRGLLKSVEFAMAQQDIRYYLNGMLLVID
;
A
#
# COMPACT_ATOMS: atom_id res chain seq x y z
N MET A 1 -12.44 12.40 -1.09
CA MET A 1 -12.70 11.04 -0.56
C MET A 1 -13.48 11.16 0.74
N GLN A 2 -14.64 10.51 0.85
CA GLN A 2 -15.43 10.49 2.10
C GLN A 2 -15.82 9.06 2.42
N LEU A 3 -15.24 8.48 3.46
CA LEU A 3 -15.56 7.14 3.94
C LEU A 3 -15.95 7.22 5.42
N LYS A 4 -17.03 6.54 5.80
CA LYS A 4 -17.56 6.54 7.17
C LYS A 4 -17.62 5.10 7.70
N GLN A 5 -17.46 4.96 9.03
CA GLN A 5 -17.57 3.67 9.72
C GLN A 5 -16.58 2.61 9.17
N ILE A 6 -15.34 3.02 8.92
CA ILE A 6 -14.27 2.10 8.53
C ILE A 6 -13.73 1.45 9.81
N PRO A 7 -13.79 0.12 9.96
CA PRO A 7 -13.07 -0.54 11.05
C PRO A 7 -11.57 -0.22 10.98
N ARG A 8 -10.93 0.09 12.10
CA ARG A 8 -9.50 0.41 12.14
C ARG A 8 -8.66 -0.62 11.36
N ASP A 9 -8.94 -1.89 11.57
CA ASP A 9 -8.19 -2.98 10.95
C ASP A 9 -8.37 -3.08 9.43
N ALA A 10 -9.50 -2.63 8.89
CA ALA A 10 -9.72 -2.57 7.44
C ALA A 10 -8.77 -1.57 6.74
N LEU A 11 -8.23 -0.62 7.49
CA LEU A 11 -7.20 0.31 6.99
C LEU A 11 -5.80 -0.08 7.44
N LEU A 12 -5.64 -0.54 8.70
CA LEU A 12 -4.33 -0.86 9.27
C LEU A 12 -3.66 -2.09 8.62
N LYS A 13 -4.39 -3.18 8.41
CA LYS A 13 -3.83 -4.41 7.84
C LYS A 13 -3.30 -4.24 6.42
N PRO A 14 -4.08 -3.67 5.46
CA PRO A 14 -3.54 -3.37 4.13
C PRO A 14 -2.35 -2.40 4.18
N LEU A 15 -2.42 -1.37 5.03
CA LEU A 15 -1.32 -0.41 5.17
C LEU A 15 -0.03 -1.09 5.66
N GLN A 16 -0.13 -1.99 6.62
CA GLN A 16 1.02 -2.76 7.10
C GLN A 16 1.63 -3.65 6.02
N ALA A 17 0.77 -4.27 5.19
CA ALA A 17 1.22 -5.14 4.11
C ALA A 17 2.06 -4.40 3.05
N VAL A 18 1.76 -3.12 2.79
CA VAL A 18 2.48 -2.32 1.79
C VAL A 18 3.59 -1.45 2.37
N SER A 19 3.66 -1.30 3.70
CA SER A 19 4.58 -0.35 4.35
C SER A 19 6.06 -0.66 4.13
N GLY A 20 6.40 -1.92 3.81
CA GLY A 20 7.77 -2.37 3.61
C GLY A 20 8.48 -1.70 2.44
N ILE A 21 7.72 -1.28 1.41
CA ILE A 21 8.26 -0.63 0.21
C ILE A 21 8.42 0.89 0.38
N VAL A 22 7.79 1.47 1.41
CA VAL A 22 7.83 2.92 1.65
C VAL A 22 9.14 3.31 2.31
N GLU A 23 10.04 3.93 1.56
CA GLU A 23 11.32 4.39 2.06
C GLU A 23 11.21 5.66 2.94
N ARG A 24 12.25 5.86 3.77
CA ARG A 24 12.29 7.02 4.69
C ARG A 24 12.69 8.32 4.01
N ARG A 25 13.46 8.24 2.94
CA ARG A 25 14.01 9.40 2.23
C ARG A 25 13.91 9.16 0.73
N HIS A 26 12.98 9.81 0.11
CA HIS A 26 12.85 9.87 -1.35
C HIS A 26 13.08 11.30 -1.84
N THR A 27 13.63 11.42 -3.03
CA THR A 27 13.69 12.69 -3.78
C THR A 27 12.28 13.18 -4.16
N LEU A 28 11.33 12.24 -4.31
CA LEU A 28 9.92 12.55 -4.60
C LEU A 28 9.07 12.37 -3.34
N PRO A 29 8.54 13.45 -2.75
CA PRO A 29 7.77 13.40 -1.51
C PRO A 29 6.54 12.48 -1.56
N ILE A 30 5.93 12.31 -2.74
CA ILE A 30 4.72 11.49 -2.92
C ILE A 30 4.99 9.99 -2.66
N LEU A 31 6.23 9.52 -2.81
CA LEU A 31 6.61 8.13 -2.55
C LEU A 31 6.67 7.78 -1.05
N ALA A 32 6.68 8.80 -0.16
CA ALA A 32 6.49 8.61 1.26
C ALA A 32 5.01 8.43 1.65
N ASN A 33 4.10 8.69 0.71
CA ASN A 33 2.67 8.49 0.87
C ASN A 33 2.27 7.10 0.37
N VAL A 34 1.12 6.63 0.84
CA VAL A 34 0.33 5.58 0.22
C VAL A 34 -0.86 6.20 -0.50
N LEU A 35 -1.25 5.58 -1.60
CA LEU A 35 -2.50 5.87 -2.28
C LEU A 35 -3.62 5.04 -1.64
N LEU A 36 -4.65 5.71 -1.16
CA LEU A 36 -5.88 5.11 -0.67
C LEU A 36 -6.95 5.26 -1.74
N GLU A 37 -7.52 4.16 -2.18
CA GLU A 37 -8.59 4.14 -3.18
C GLU A 37 -9.75 3.29 -2.70
N HIS A 38 -10.94 3.86 -2.74
CA HIS A 38 -12.17 3.09 -2.62
C HIS A 38 -12.72 2.83 -4.03
N ARG A 39 -12.84 1.59 -4.41
CA ARG A 39 -13.41 1.14 -5.68
C ARG A 39 -13.82 -0.32 -5.60
N ASP A 40 -14.81 -0.71 -6.37
CA ASP A 40 -15.29 -2.10 -6.50
C ASP A 40 -15.63 -2.75 -5.14
N GLY A 41 -16.20 -1.97 -4.21
CA GLY A 41 -16.56 -2.45 -2.87
C GLY A 41 -15.35 -2.78 -1.97
N LYS A 42 -14.17 -2.25 -2.30
CA LYS A 42 -12.92 -2.48 -1.55
C LYS A 42 -12.17 -1.19 -1.29
N LEU A 43 -11.50 -1.15 -0.17
CA LEU A 43 -10.52 -0.13 0.16
C LEU A 43 -9.13 -0.65 -0.19
N HIS A 44 -8.53 -0.10 -1.23
CA HIS A 44 -7.19 -0.43 -1.69
C HIS A 44 -6.18 0.52 -1.06
N VAL A 45 -5.05 -0.02 -0.67
CA VAL A 45 -3.87 0.73 -0.20
C VAL A 45 -2.71 0.33 -1.10
N THR A 46 -2.15 1.29 -1.81
CA THR A 46 -1.03 1.07 -2.75
C THR A 46 0.19 1.85 -2.32
N ALA A 47 1.34 1.20 -2.35
CA ALA A 47 2.66 1.81 -2.20
C ALA A 47 3.55 1.46 -3.41
N THR A 48 4.49 2.33 -3.75
CA THR A 48 5.48 2.11 -4.80
C THR A 48 6.77 2.87 -4.49
N ASP A 49 7.89 2.32 -4.96
CA ASP A 49 9.21 2.96 -5.01
C ASP A 49 9.65 3.25 -6.46
N LEU A 50 8.73 3.13 -7.43
CA LEU A 50 8.88 3.22 -8.89
C LEU A 50 9.41 1.95 -9.56
N GLU A 51 10.07 1.05 -8.86
CA GLU A 51 10.54 -0.25 -9.37
C GLU A 51 9.52 -1.35 -9.05
N MET A 52 8.93 -1.26 -7.88
CA MET A 52 7.89 -2.18 -7.38
C MET A 52 6.63 -1.43 -7.00
N GLN A 53 5.51 -2.11 -7.11
CA GLN A 53 4.23 -1.65 -6.59
C GLN A 53 3.55 -2.77 -5.82
N ILE A 54 3.12 -2.47 -4.61
CA ILE A 54 2.34 -3.39 -3.79
C ILE A 54 0.98 -2.76 -3.54
N THR A 55 -0.08 -3.52 -3.82
CA THR A 55 -1.46 -3.14 -3.50
C THR A 55 -2.07 -4.20 -2.59
N ALA A 56 -2.55 -3.79 -1.44
CA ALA A 56 -3.34 -4.61 -0.54
C ALA A 56 -4.74 -4.00 -0.40
N HIS A 57 -5.73 -4.81 -0.05
CA HIS A 57 -7.10 -4.33 0.09
C HIS A 57 -7.82 -4.96 1.28
N ALA A 58 -8.88 -4.31 1.71
CA ALA A 58 -9.90 -4.85 2.61
C ALA A 58 -11.28 -4.62 2.00
N ASP A 59 -12.23 -5.49 2.30
CA ASP A 59 -13.61 -5.31 1.89
C ASP A 59 -14.19 -4.08 2.60
N PHE A 60 -14.78 -3.21 1.81
CA PHE A 60 -15.45 -2.02 2.29
C PHE A 60 -16.58 -1.65 1.32
N PRO A 61 -17.83 -1.94 1.67
CA PRO A 61 -18.97 -1.75 0.76
C PRO A 61 -19.12 -0.30 0.30
N GLY A 62 -19.48 -0.12 -0.96
CA GLY A 62 -19.72 1.18 -1.58
C GLY A 62 -19.45 1.11 -3.09
N THR A 63 -20.07 2.01 -3.83
CA THR A 63 -20.00 2.05 -5.30
C THR A 63 -19.20 3.24 -5.83
N GLU A 64 -18.90 4.23 -4.97
CA GLU A 64 -18.21 5.44 -5.39
C GLU A 64 -16.72 5.22 -5.47
N THR A 65 -16.14 5.54 -6.62
CA THR A 65 -14.68 5.57 -6.77
C THR A 65 -14.12 6.87 -6.23
N GLN A 66 -13.30 6.78 -5.20
CA GLN A 66 -12.68 7.91 -4.54
C GLN A 66 -11.22 7.60 -4.21
N ALA A 67 -10.34 8.60 -4.30
CA ALA A 67 -8.93 8.43 -4.00
C ALA A 67 -8.35 9.62 -3.22
N THR A 68 -7.33 9.34 -2.41
CA THR A 68 -6.49 10.33 -1.74
C THR A 68 -5.12 9.73 -1.45
N THR A 69 -4.13 10.58 -1.16
CA THR A 69 -2.83 10.08 -0.68
C THR A 69 -2.59 10.55 0.75
N VAL A 70 -1.75 9.83 1.47
CA VAL A 70 -1.38 10.20 2.85
C VAL A 70 -0.04 9.59 3.22
N ALA A 71 0.73 10.30 4.07
CA ALA A 71 2.00 9.80 4.57
C ALA A 71 1.81 8.46 5.32
N ALA A 72 2.40 7.39 4.75
CA ALA A 72 2.21 6.01 5.18
C ALA A 72 2.50 5.81 6.68
N ARG A 73 3.65 6.30 7.14
CA ARG A 73 4.11 6.14 8.52
C ARG A 73 3.21 6.87 9.50
N LYS A 74 2.89 8.14 9.21
CA LYS A 74 2.02 8.94 10.08
C LYS A 74 0.66 8.29 10.25
N LEU A 75 0.09 7.80 9.15
CA LEU A 75 -1.18 7.08 9.20
C LEU A 75 -1.05 5.78 10.00
N GLN A 76 0.02 5.00 9.78
CA GLN A 76 0.25 3.75 10.49
C GLN A 76 0.42 3.96 12.00
N ASP A 77 1.20 4.97 12.41
CA ASP A 77 1.42 5.30 13.82
C ASP A 77 0.11 5.73 14.51
N LEU A 78 -0.70 6.56 13.81
CA LEU A 78 -2.02 6.95 14.31
C LEU A 78 -2.95 5.75 14.47
N LEU A 79 -3.03 4.87 13.46
CA LEU A 79 -3.91 3.70 13.52
C LEU A 79 -3.48 2.72 14.62
N ARG A 80 -2.18 2.56 14.87
CA ARG A 80 -1.66 1.72 15.96
C ARG A 80 -1.97 2.27 17.35
N ALA A 81 -2.07 3.59 17.48
CA ALA A 81 -2.38 4.24 18.73
C ALA A 81 -3.88 4.24 19.08
N LEU A 82 -4.74 3.89 18.14
CA LEU A 82 -6.19 3.81 18.36
C LEU A 82 -6.61 2.44 18.91
N PRO A 83 -7.72 2.38 19.67
CA PRO A 83 -8.31 1.12 20.13
C PRO A 83 -8.63 0.17 18.97
N ASP A 84 -8.64 -1.14 19.25
CA ASP A 84 -8.86 -2.18 18.23
C ASP A 84 -10.26 -2.12 17.58
N ASP A 85 -11.24 -1.69 18.33
CA ASP A 85 -12.64 -1.55 17.93
C ASP A 85 -12.96 -0.17 17.31
N ALA A 86 -11.96 0.69 17.13
CA ALA A 86 -12.17 2.04 16.65
C ALA A 86 -12.82 2.07 15.27
N GLN A 87 -13.88 2.87 15.15
CA GLN A 87 -14.54 3.18 13.89
C GLN A 87 -14.02 4.52 13.37
N LEU A 88 -13.57 4.52 12.14
CA LEU A 88 -12.92 5.65 11.51
C LEU A 88 -13.85 6.36 10.54
N THR A 89 -13.67 7.65 10.42
CA THR A 89 -14.19 8.46 9.31
C THR A 89 -13.01 9.12 8.62
N VAL A 90 -12.90 8.94 7.33
CA VAL A 90 -11.89 9.57 6.48
C VAL A 90 -12.56 10.60 5.61
N ASP A 91 -12.06 11.82 5.63
CA ASP A 91 -12.48 12.93 4.78
C ASP A 91 -11.24 13.50 4.08
N GLY A 92 -11.05 13.15 2.81
CA GLY A 92 -9.90 13.52 2.00
C GLY A 92 -10.25 14.56 0.95
N THR A 93 -9.53 15.67 0.97
CA THR A 93 -9.45 16.66 -0.09
C THR A 93 -8.15 16.52 -0.86
N VAL A 94 -7.90 17.36 -1.86
CA VAL A 94 -6.69 17.32 -2.69
C VAL A 94 -5.41 17.42 -1.84
N ASN A 95 -5.40 18.30 -0.81
CA ASN A 95 -4.18 18.62 -0.06
C ASN A 95 -4.24 18.17 1.42
N ARG A 96 -5.34 17.61 1.86
CA ARG A 96 -5.54 17.24 3.27
C ARG A 96 -6.44 16.03 3.41
N MET A 97 -6.06 15.14 4.31
CA MET A 97 -6.91 14.07 4.81
C MET A 97 -7.21 14.30 6.29
N THR A 98 -8.48 14.32 6.65
CA THR A 98 -8.93 14.32 8.05
C THR A 98 -9.34 12.91 8.44
N LEU A 99 -8.71 12.37 9.47
CA LEU A 99 -9.09 11.12 10.11
C LEU A 99 -9.79 11.42 11.43
N ARG A 100 -10.96 10.85 11.66
CA ARG A 100 -11.70 10.96 12.92
C ARG A 100 -11.91 9.57 13.52
N ALA A 101 -11.69 9.47 14.83
CA ALA A 101 -11.94 8.27 15.62
C ALA A 101 -12.54 8.69 16.96
N GLY A 102 -13.83 8.42 17.20
CA GLY A 102 -14.55 8.91 18.37
C GLY A 102 -14.45 10.43 18.48
N ARG A 103 -13.88 10.92 19.59
CA ARG A 103 -13.67 12.37 19.84
C ARG A 103 -12.38 12.91 19.22
N SER A 104 -11.49 12.03 18.75
CA SER A 104 -10.19 12.43 18.21
C SER A 104 -10.31 12.82 16.75
N ARG A 105 -9.58 13.87 16.35
CA ARG A 105 -9.50 14.34 14.99
C ARG A 105 -8.04 14.62 14.63
N PHE A 106 -7.59 14.03 13.54
CA PHE A 106 -6.24 14.18 13.02
C PHE A 106 -6.30 14.78 11.62
N ASN A 107 -5.47 15.79 11.36
CA ASN A 107 -5.31 16.37 10.05
C ASN A 107 -3.95 15.95 9.50
N LEU A 108 -3.96 15.27 8.38
CA LEU A 108 -2.77 14.78 7.68
C LEU A 108 -2.67 15.53 6.35
N GLN A 109 -1.45 15.86 5.96
CA GLN A 109 -1.19 16.41 4.64
C GLN A 109 -1.41 15.31 3.60
N ALA A 110 -2.08 15.65 2.53
CA ALA A 110 -2.29 14.82 1.35
C ALA A 110 -1.60 15.45 0.14
N LEU A 111 -1.37 14.65 -0.88
CA LEU A 111 -0.99 15.09 -2.21
C LEU A 111 -2.04 14.58 -3.20
N PRO A 112 -2.18 15.21 -4.38
CA PRO A 112 -3.18 14.79 -5.36
C PRO A 112 -3.01 13.31 -5.72
N ALA A 113 -4.08 12.54 -5.68
CA ALA A 113 -4.06 11.12 -6.04
C ALA A 113 -3.72 10.90 -7.53
N ALA A 114 -4.01 11.89 -8.38
CA ALA A 114 -3.68 11.86 -9.81
C ALA A 114 -2.17 11.91 -10.05
N ASP A 115 -1.39 12.49 -9.14
CA ASP A 115 0.06 12.61 -9.25
C ASP A 115 0.77 11.37 -8.69
N TYR A 116 0.03 10.42 -8.11
CA TYR A 116 0.62 9.20 -7.55
C TYR A 116 1.08 8.28 -8.68
N PRO A 117 2.39 7.92 -8.72
CA PRO A 117 2.90 7.06 -9.78
C PRO A 117 2.30 5.66 -9.69
N ARG A 118 1.92 5.11 -10.83
CA ARG A 118 1.37 3.76 -10.96
C ARG A 118 2.19 2.99 -11.97
N ILE A 119 2.56 1.78 -11.60
CA ILE A 119 3.17 0.85 -12.53
C ILE A 119 2.04 0.19 -13.33
N GLY A 120 1.94 0.55 -14.60
CA GLY A 120 1.00 -0.09 -15.52
C GLY A 120 1.51 -1.49 -15.89
N VAL A 121 0.70 -2.51 -15.63
CA VAL A 121 0.94 -3.85 -16.20
C VAL A 121 0.34 -3.83 -17.60
N GLY A 122 1.18 -4.00 -18.64
CA GLY A 122 0.71 -4.19 -20.00
C GLY A 122 -0.18 -5.43 -20.06
N GLN A 123 -1.44 -5.26 -20.45
CA GLN A 123 -2.43 -6.35 -20.42
C GLN A 123 -2.20 -7.41 -21.50
N ASP A 124 -1.36 -7.14 -22.50
CA ASP A 124 -1.30 -7.95 -23.71
C ASP A 124 -0.43 -9.23 -23.63
N GLN A 125 0.30 -9.46 -22.53
CA GLN A 125 1.20 -10.62 -22.38
C GLN A 125 1.26 -11.17 -20.96
N VAL A 126 0.17 -11.15 -20.21
CA VAL A 126 0.16 -11.70 -18.84
C VAL A 126 -0.13 -13.20 -18.89
N GLN A 127 0.87 -14.02 -18.58
CA GLN A 127 0.64 -15.43 -18.25
C GLN A 127 0.34 -15.54 -16.75
N ALA A 128 -0.79 -16.17 -16.40
CA ALA A 128 -1.16 -16.39 -15.02
C ALA A 128 -0.60 -17.73 -14.54
N LEU A 129 0.20 -17.69 -13.47
CA LEU A 129 0.67 -18.87 -12.76
C LEU A 129 0.01 -18.91 -11.37
N THR A 130 -0.64 -20.03 -11.06
CA THR A 130 -1.24 -20.25 -9.73
C THR A 130 -0.42 -21.25 -8.96
N LEU A 131 0.13 -20.84 -7.82
CA LEU A 131 0.94 -21.66 -6.94
C LEU A 131 0.44 -21.57 -5.49
N PRO A 132 0.54 -22.66 -4.70
CA PRO A 132 0.34 -22.58 -3.26
C PRO A 132 1.37 -21.63 -2.63
N GLN A 133 0.90 -20.65 -1.85
CA GLN A 133 1.78 -19.66 -1.21
C GLN A 133 2.92 -20.28 -0.40
N ARG A 134 2.63 -21.39 0.30
CA ARG A 134 3.63 -22.12 1.11
C ARG A 134 4.79 -22.62 0.26
N GLU A 135 4.49 -23.20 -0.91
CA GLU A 135 5.48 -23.77 -1.82
C GLU A 135 6.32 -22.66 -2.44
N PHE A 136 5.68 -21.62 -2.98
CA PHE A 136 6.37 -20.46 -3.54
C PHE A 136 7.31 -19.80 -2.51
N ARG A 137 6.81 -19.60 -1.28
CA ARG A 137 7.66 -19.06 -0.20
C ARG A 137 8.82 -20.00 0.15
N GLY A 138 8.62 -21.32 0.07
CA GLY A 138 9.68 -22.31 0.27
C GLY A 138 10.77 -22.20 -0.78
N LEU A 139 10.39 -22.07 -2.05
CA LEU A 139 11.33 -21.88 -3.16
C LEU A 139 12.17 -20.61 -2.99
N LEU A 140 11.53 -19.48 -2.70
CA LEU A 140 12.24 -18.21 -2.47
C LEU A 140 13.25 -18.34 -1.33
N LYS A 141 12.85 -18.91 -0.19
CA LYS A 141 13.73 -19.09 0.97
C LYS A 141 14.90 -20.02 0.71
N SER A 142 14.76 -21.00 -0.18
CA SER A 142 15.83 -21.96 -0.48
C SER A 142 17.03 -21.33 -1.20
N VAL A 143 16.85 -20.17 -1.84
CA VAL A 143 17.89 -19.48 -2.63
C VAL A 143 18.19 -18.05 -2.14
N GLU A 144 17.38 -17.49 -1.24
CA GLU A 144 17.48 -16.14 -0.73
C GLU A 144 18.88 -15.83 -0.17
N PHE A 145 19.54 -16.82 0.48
CA PHE A 145 20.85 -16.65 1.07
C PHE A 145 21.98 -16.41 0.04
N ALA A 146 21.77 -16.80 -1.22
CA ALA A 146 22.74 -16.61 -2.31
C ALA A 146 22.62 -15.25 -2.99
N MET A 147 21.56 -14.50 -2.69
CA MET A 147 21.33 -13.16 -3.24
C MET A 147 22.30 -12.16 -2.60
N ALA A 148 22.97 -11.35 -3.42
CA ALA A 148 23.84 -10.28 -2.94
C ALA A 148 22.99 -9.16 -2.29
N GLN A 149 23.62 -8.45 -1.34
CA GLN A 149 23.04 -7.26 -0.72
C GLN A 149 23.85 -6.05 -1.14
N GLN A 150 23.24 -5.14 -1.91
CA GLN A 150 23.87 -3.88 -2.36
C GLN A 150 25.14 -4.07 -3.22
N ASP A 151 25.21 -5.12 -4.04
CA ASP A 151 26.28 -5.28 -5.04
C ASP A 151 26.05 -4.27 -6.17
N ILE A 152 27.15 -3.67 -6.67
CA ILE A 152 27.13 -2.74 -7.82
C ILE A 152 26.59 -3.43 -9.09
N ARG A 153 26.73 -4.73 -9.18
CA ARG A 153 26.12 -5.58 -10.21
C ARG A 153 24.68 -5.87 -9.79
N TYR A 154 23.78 -4.92 -10.08
CA TYR A 154 22.38 -4.93 -9.62
C TYR A 154 21.62 -6.23 -9.89
N TYR A 155 21.97 -6.97 -10.96
CA TYR A 155 21.34 -8.26 -11.28
C TYR A 155 21.67 -9.38 -10.27
N LEU A 156 22.69 -9.22 -9.43
CA LEU A 156 22.99 -10.14 -8.33
C LEU A 156 22.15 -9.87 -7.08
N ASN A 157 21.50 -8.71 -6.99
CA ASN A 157 20.63 -8.36 -5.87
C ASN A 157 19.22 -8.94 -5.99
N GLY A 158 18.98 -9.79 -6.97
CA GLY A 158 17.69 -10.42 -7.25
C GLY A 158 17.78 -11.92 -7.46
N MET A 159 16.63 -12.56 -7.54
CA MET A 159 16.46 -13.96 -7.87
C MET A 159 15.88 -14.10 -9.28
N LEU A 160 16.39 -15.05 -10.05
CA LEU A 160 15.83 -15.39 -11.36
C LEU A 160 14.70 -16.43 -11.15
N LEU A 161 13.51 -16.11 -11.60
CA LEU A 161 12.40 -17.06 -11.69
C LEU A 161 12.24 -17.54 -13.14
N VAL A 162 12.36 -18.83 -13.35
CA VAL A 162 12.15 -19.49 -14.66
C VAL A 162 10.90 -20.35 -14.55
N ILE A 163 10.03 -20.27 -15.54
CA ILE A 163 8.80 -21.06 -15.67
C ILE A 163 8.93 -21.81 -17.00
N ASP A 164 9.08 -23.12 -16.93
CA ASP A 164 9.18 -24.03 -18.09
C ASP A 164 7.81 -24.65 -18.41
#